data_39efbe5acb861c7325656810250243ac
#
_entry.id   39efbe5acb861c7325656810250243ac
#
_cell.length_a   1.000
_cell.length_b   1.000
_cell.length_c   1.000
_cell.angle_alpha   90.00
_cell.angle_beta   90.00
_cell.angle_gamma   90.00
#
_symmetry.space_group_name_H-M   'P 1'
#
loop_
_entity.id
_entity.type
_entity.pdbx_description
1 polymer ?
#
loop_
_entity_poly.entity_id
_entity_poly.type
_entity_poly.pdbx_seq_one_letter_code
_entity_poly.pdbx_strand_id
1 'polypeptide(L)'
;MSLRFKTNLLEHAKSVAAWANANDARAFVDLDGLKLGVRRGSRVIEFAAQYVGHRPDGSLGYFSQVGPACIGFVGWLPYPVQRWDLSTSKLAFKDAMRRAGVQVPAGWTDLRAVDEAFIVKRDRSAFGYGIRGPFAAAAARDADFHLRDGEFAEAFKTSRIARAWYWAGTPAVLEVFAMPCVLGDGQSSVESLLRKRLGADVELPTGTDELARWQGFDLRRVPAAGQSLIADFRYVSPFNPTLYENSNRWAELRETSIGSAFADAGQRVWTLIPDAPSQPKAFVLDAIVDDADRVWFLEVNSNAQLHPDLYGPMLDGLFR
;
A
#
# COMPACT_ATOMS: atom_id res chain seq x y z
N MET A 1 -17.85 -5.04 -1.31
CA MET A 1 -16.61 -4.60 -1.98
C MET A 1 -15.71 -5.81 -2.15
N SER A 2 -15.66 -6.42 -3.32
CA SER A 2 -14.77 -7.56 -3.60
C SER A 2 -13.35 -7.01 -3.77
N LEU A 3 -12.57 -7.02 -2.71
CA LEU A 3 -11.12 -6.85 -2.81
C LEU A 3 -10.61 -8.02 -3.68
N ARG A 4 -10.29 -7.73 -4.92
CA ARG A 4 -9.62 -8.69 -5.81
C ARG A 4 -8.16 -8.80 -5.37
N PHE A 5 -7.92 -9.55 -4.29
CA PHE A 5 -6.60 -10.08 -4.06
C PHE A 5 -6.34 -11.09 -5.19
N LYS A 6 -5.67 -10.65 -6.21
CA LYS A 6 -5.09 -11.60 -7.18
C LYS A 6 -3.97 -12.33 -6.45
N THR A 7 -4.35 -13.42 -5.79
CA THR A 7 -3.42 -14.40 -5.27
C THR A 7 -2.71 -15.03 -6.45
N ASN A 8 -1.61 -14.46 -6.83
CA ASN A 8 -0.79 -15.06 -7.84
C ASN A 8 0.32 -15.89 -7.18
N LEU A 9 -0.09 -16.95 -6.43
CA LEU A 9 0.83 -17.94 -5.86
C LEU A 9 1.87 -18.40 -6.91
N LEU A 10 1.43 -18.50 -8.16
CA LEU A 10 2.29 -18.92 -9.26
C LEU A 10 3.44 -17.92 -9.53
N GLU A 11 3.18 -16.61 -9.49
CA GLU A 11 4.23 -15.62 -9.70
C GLU A 11 5.25 -15.61 -8.56
N HIS A 12 4.79 -15.78 -7.32
CA HIS A 12 5.68 -15.97 -6.18
C HIS A 12 6.56 -17.22 -6.35
N ALA A 13 5.94 -18.34 -6.75
CA ALA A 13 6.67 -19.59 -7.00
C ALA A 13 7.68 -19.48 -8.14
N LYS A 14 7.32 -18.79 -9.24
CA LYS A 14 8.22 -18.52 -10.37
C LYS A 14 9.45 -17.70 -9.94
N SER A 15 9.25 -16.63 -9.15
CA SER A 15 10.35 -15.80 -8.67
C SER A 15 11.32 -16.59 -7.79
N VAL A 16 10.79 -17.39 -6.86
CA VAL A 16 11.64 -18.26 -6.01
C VAL A 16 12.37 -19.31 -6.85
N ALA A 17 11.69 -19.95 -7.79
CA ALA A 17 12.30 -20.96 -8.67
C ALA A 17 13.39 -20.34 -9.57
N ALA A 18 13.16 -19.14 -10.11
CA ALA A 18 14.15 -18.42 -10.90
C ALA A 18 15.42 -18.12 -10.07
N TRP A 19 15.26 -17.64 -8.84
CA TRP A 19 16.39 -17.42 -7.96
C TRP A 19 17.12 -18.74 -7.63
N ALA A 20 16.39 -19.81 -7.29
CA ALA A 20 16.95 -21.10 -6.96
C ALA A 20 17.80 -21.65 -8.11
N ASN A 21 17.28 -21.61 -9.34
CA ASN A 21 18.00 -22.03 -10.54
C ASN A 21 19.27 -21.22 -10.81
N ALA A 22 19.23 -19.90 -10.56
CA ALA A 22 20.39 -19.02 -10.76
C ALA A 22 21.48 -19.19 -9.68
N ASN A 23 21.17 -19.79 -8.53
CA ASN A 23 22.04 -19.85 -7.36
C ASN A 23 22.40 -21.29 -6.91
N ASP A 24 22.26 -22.28 -7.81
CA ASP A 24 22.49 -23.69 -7.51
C ASP A 24 21.75 -24.14 -6.20
N ALA A 25 20.49 -23.77 -6.13
CA ALA A 25 19.62 -24.05 -5.01
C ALA A 25 18.39 -24.85 -5.46
N ARG A 26 17.68 -25.43 -4.53
CA ARG A 26 16.43 -26.15 -4.77
C ARG A 26 15.31 -25.55 -3.93
N ALA A 27 14.22 -25.16 -4.57
CA ALA A 27 12.98 -24.77 -3.92
C ALA A 27 11.97 -25.93 -3.93
N PHE A 28 11.24 -26.09 -2.85
CA PHE A 28 10.17 -27.08 -2.71
C PHE A 28 9.06 -26.51 -1.83
N VAL A 29 7.82 -26.92 -2.10
CA VAL A 29 6.65 -26.50 -1.32
C VAL A 29 6.06 -27.75 -0.64
N ASP A 30 5.91 -27.67 0.68
CA ASP A 30 5.11 -28.63 1.44
C ASP A 30 3.63 -28.34 1.21
N LEU A 31 2.90 -29.33 0.68
CA LEU A 31 1.51 -29.15 0.29
C LEU A 31 0.54 -29.12 1.49
N ASP A 32 0.91 -29.70 2.63
CA ASP A 32 0.04 -29.73 3.81
C ASP A 32 -0.10 -28.35 4.47
N GLY A 33 0.98 -27.58 4.48
CA GLY A 33 0.99 -26.22 5.08
C GLY A 33 1.28 -25.12 4.09
N LEU A 34 1.48 -25.41 2.80
CA LEU A 34 1.98 -24.48 1.78
C LEU A 34 3.25 -23.74 2.19
N LYS A 35 4.08 -24.38 3.03
CA LYS A 35 5.38 -23.85 3.43
C LYS A 35 6.36 -23.98 2.28
N LEU A 36 7.15 -22.94 2.07
CA LEU A 36 8.24 -22.97 1.10
C LEU A 36 9.52 -23.39 1.83
N GLY A 37 10.24 -24.36 1.29
CA GLY A 37 11.62 -24.67 1.67
C GLY A 37 12.57 -24.30 0.55
N VAL A 38 13.69 -23.68 0.89
CA VAL A 38 14.79 -23.41 -0.05
C VAL A 38 16.08 -24.01 0.52
N ARG A 39 16.74 -24.86 -0.29
CA ARG A 39 18.00 -25.50 0.06
C ARG A 39 19.12 -25.02 -0.85
N ARG A 40 20.25 -24.59 -0.25
CA ARG A 40 21.50 -24.30 -0.94
C ARG A 40 22.65 -24.96 -0.20
N GLY A 41 23.30 -25.91 -0.84
CA GLY A 41 24.28 -26.79 -0.16
C GLY A 41 23.64 -27.55 1.01
N SER A 42 24.24 -27.47 2.19
CA SER A 42 23.71 -28.07 3.44
C SER A 42 22.70 -27.21 4.17
N ARG A 43 22.55 -25.93 3.78
CA ARG A 43 21.64 -24.99 4.45
C ARG A 43 20.24 -25.08 3.90
N VAL A 44 19.25 -25.22 4.78
CA VAL A 44 17.83 -25.19 4.45
C VAL A 44 17.17 -24.07 5.23
N ILE A 45 16.35 -23.27 4.56
CA ILE A 45 15.52 -22.23 5.17
C ILE A 45 14.07 -22.50 4.83
N GLU A 46 13.22 -22.52 5.85
CA GLU A 46 11.78 -22.65 5.71
C GLU A 46 11.11 -21.30 5.82
N PHE A 47 10.09 -21.08 5.00
CA PHE A 47 9.30 -19.87 4.93
C PHE A 47 7.85 -20.20 5.26
N ALA A 48 7.27 -19.44 6.17
CA ALA A 48 5.86 -19.51 6.49
C ALA A 48 5.05 -18.85 5.38
N ALA A 49 4.00 -19.53 4.93
CA ALA A 49 2.99 -18.92 4.07
C ALA A 49 2.16 -17.94 4.89
N GLN A 50 1.91 -16.76 4.32
CA GLN A 50 1.02 -15.77 4.93
C GLN A 50 -0.19 -15.53 4.04
N TYR A 51 -1.33 -15.31 4.68
CA TYR A 51 -2.63 -15.17 4.03
C TYR A 51 -3.34 -13.91 4.53
N VAL A 52 -4.24 -13.39 3.70
CA VAL A 52 -5.25 -12.41 4.10
C VAL A 52 -6.61 -13.11 4.13
N GLY A 53 -7.46 -12.72 5.06
CA GLY A 53 -8.79 -13.30 5.20
C GLY A 53 -9.68 -12.52 6.14
N HIS A 54 -10.92 -12.99 6.31
CA HIS A 54 -11.89 -12.39 7.21
C HIS A 54 -11.69 -12.88 8.65
N ARG A 55 -11.74 -11.95 9.59
CA ARG A 55 -11.84 -12.24 11.01
C ARG A 55 -13.31 -12.51 11.40
N PRO A 56 -13.57 -13.06 12.60
CA PRO A 56 -14.94 -13.28 13.08
C PRO A 56 -15.80 -12.03 13.11
N ASP A 57 -15.21 -10.85 13.27
CA ASP A 57 -15.90 -9.55 13.26
C ASP A 57 -16.13 -9.00 11.84
N GLY A 58 -15.81 -9.79 10.80
CA GLY A 58 -15.93 -9.41 9.40
C GLY A 58 -14.78 -8.53 8.87
N SER A 59 -13.88 -8.04 9.74
CA SER A 59 -12.72 -7.25 9.32
C SER A 59 -11.68 -8.13 8.60
N LEU A 60 -10.86 -7.51 7.75
CA LEU A 60 -9.73 -8.19 7.13
C LEU A 60 -8.55 -8.29 8.10
N GLY A 61 -7.80 -9.40 7.99
CA GLY A 61 -6.61 -9.63 8.78
C GLY A 61 -5.62 -10.54 8.09
N TYR A 62 -4.42 -10.62 8.66
CA TYR A 62 -3.37 -11.52 8.19
C TYR A 62 -3.31 -12.76 9.08
N PHE A 63 -3.01 -13.92 8.45
CA PHE A 63 -2.97 -15.23 9.06
C PHE A 63 -1.72 -15.99 8.63
N SER A 64 -1.14 -16.79 9.53
CA SER A 64 0.02 -17.66 9.24
C SER A 64 -0.38 -19.10 8.91
N GLN A 65 -1.67 -19.40 8.87
CA GLN A 65 -2.21 -20.71 8.52
C GLN A 65 -3.35 -20.54 7.52
N VAL A 66 -3.41 -21.44 6.55
CA VAL A 66 -4.53 -21.50 5.61
C VAL A 66 -5.78 -22.01 6.34
N GLY A 67 -6.93 -21.42 6.02
CA GLY A 67 -8.21 -21.79 6.59
C GLY A 67 -9.38 -21.26 5.78
N PRO A 68 -10.64 -21.62 6.13
CA PRO A 68 -11.83 -21.22 5.38
C PRO A 68 -12.04 -19.70 5.28
N ALA A 69 -11.48 -18.96 6.23
CA ALA A 69 -11.56 -17.50 6.24
C ALA A 69 -10.57 -16.82 5.30
N CYS A 70 -9.58 -17.55 4.78
CA CYS A 70 -8.56 -17.00 3.89
C CYS A 70 -9.15 -16.72 2.51
N ILE A 71 -8.90 -15.51 2.01
CA ILE A 71 -9.35 -15.03 0.70
C ILE A 71 -8.19 -14.75 -0.26
N GLY A 72 -6.94 -14.76 0.27
CA GLY A 72 -5.78 -14.46 -0.55
C GLY A 72 -4.46 -14.90 0.07
N PHE A 73 -3.52 -15.26 -0.80
CA PHE A 73 -2.12 -15.52 -0.45
C PHE A 73 -1.34 -14.19 -0.44
N VAL A 74 -0.55 -13.96 0.59
CA VAL A 74 0.24 -12.74 0.77
C VAL A 74 1.68 -12.93 0.32
N GLY A 75 2.26 -14.09 0.61
CA GLY A 75 3.63 -14.44 0.27
C GLY A 75 4.24 -15.41 1.28
N TRP A 76 5.51 -15.74 1.05
CA TRP A 76 6.34 -16.55 1.96
C TRP A 76 7.36 -15.67 2.66
N LEU A 77 7.38 -15.71 3.98
CA LEU A 77 8.36 -15.02 4.81
C LEU A 77 9.06 -16.00 5.77
N PRO A 78 10.34 -15.78 6.12
CA PRO A 78 11.07 -16.66 7.03
C PRO A 78 10.64 -16.49 8.51
N TYR A 79 9.46 -15.95 8.73
CA TYR A 79 8.84 -15.73 10.03
C TYR A 79 7.30 -15.62 9.90
N PRO A 80 6.55 -15.87 10.98
CA PRO A 80 5.09 -15.74 10.97
C PRO A 80 4.65 -14.27 10.91
N VAL A 81 3.34 -14.04 10.76
CA VAL A 81 2.72 -12.70 10.82
C VAL A 81 3.17 -11.95 12.06
N GLN A 82 3.67 -10.73 11.87
CA GLN A 82 4.17 -9.86 12.94
C GLN A 82 3.42 -8.53 12.96
N ARG A 83 3.36 -7.91 14.13
CA ARG A 83 2.80 -6.58 14.32
C ARG A 83 3.75 -5.73 15.15
N TRP A 84 4.01 -4.52 14.70
CA TRP A 84 4.79 -3.51 15.40
C TRP A 84 3.88 -2.32 15.69
N ASP A 85 4.12 -1.60 16.76
CA ASP A 85 3.35 -0.39 17.07
C ASP A 85 3.39 0.60 15.91
N LEU A 86 4.54 0.76 15.29
CA LEU A 86 4.76 1.61 14.13
C LEU A 86 3.89 1.22 12.92
N SER A 87 3.57 -0.07 12.75
CA SER A 87 2.73 -0.57 11.64
C SER A 87 1.24 -0.65 12.00
N THR A 88 0.87 -0.35 13.25
CA THR A 88 -0.52 -0.42 13.71
C THR A 88 -1.15 0.93 13.94
N SER A 89 -0.35 1.98 14.20
CA SER A 89 -0.81 3.35 14.40
C SER A 89 -0.18 4.29 13.37
N LYS A 90 -1.02 4.91 12.55
CA LYS A 90 -0.59 5.91 11.56
C LYS A 90 -0.05 7.18 12.21
N LEU A 91 -0.61 7.57 13.35
CA LEU A 91 -0.12 8.71 14.11
C LEU A 91 1.26 8.42 14.71
N ALA A 92 1.46 7.23 15.29
CA ALA A 92 2.77 6.82 15.81
C ALA A 92 3.82 6.76 14.69
N PHE A 93 3.46 6.24 13.51
CA PHE A 93 4.32 6.27 12.32
C PHE A 93 4.70 7.69 11.95
N LYS A 94 3.73 8.59 11.80
CA LYS A 94 3.98 9.99 11.43
C LYS A 94 4.90 10.70 12.42
N ASP A 95 4.68 10.50 13.70
CA ASP A 95 5.49 11.11 14.76
C ASP A 95 6.92 10.58 14.74
N ALA A 96 7.10 9.28 14.57
CA ALA A 96 8.42 8.65 14.45
C ALA A 96 9.18 9.15 13.22
N MET A 97 8.50 9.19 12.06
CA MET A 97 9.09 9.65 10.80
C MET A 97 9.45 11.13 10.84
N ARG A 98 8.57 11.96 11.41
CA ARG A 98 8.83 13.41 11.56
C ARG A 98 10.04 13.67 12.45
N ARG A 99 10.18 12.94 13.57
CA ARG A 99 11.38 13.00 14.44
C ARG A 99 12.64 12.53 13.72
N ALA A 100 12.50 11.57 12.81
CA ALA A 100 13.61 11.08 11.98
C ALA A 100 13.93 11.99 10.78
N GLY A 101 13.23 13.12 10.59
CA GLY A 101 13.42 14.03 9.47
C GLY A 101 12.84 13.52 8.13
N VAL A 102 11.98 12.49 8.18
CA VAL A 102 11.32 11.95 6.99
C VAL A 102 10.00 12.68 6.75
N GLN A 103 9.75 13.04 5.51
CA GLN A 103 8.57 13.82 5.12
C GLN A 103 7.30 12.99 5.16
N VAL A 104 6.33 13.44 5.96
CA VAL A 104 4.99 12.84 6.09
C VAL A 104 3.93 13.95 5.95
N PRO A 105 2.73 13.64 5.44
CA PRO A 105 1.63 14.61 5.44
C PRO A 105 1.30 15.04 6.87
N ALA A 106 0.90 16.30 7.06
CA ALA A 106 0.40 16.77 8.35
C ALA A 106 -0.77 15.87 8.82
N GLY A 107 -0.84 15.64 10.13
CA GLY A 107 -1.92 14.90 10.76
C GLY A 107 -2.46 15.69 11.94
N TRP A 108 -3.77 15.87 12.02
CA TRP A 108 -4.45 16.68 13.04
C TRP A 108 -5.52 15.86 13.77
N THR A 109 -5.47 15.90 15.07
CA THR A 109 -6.55 15.41 15.96
C THR A 109 -7.50 16.52 16.38
N ASP A 110 -7.10 17.79 16.16
CA ASP A 110 -7.92 18.99 16.34
C ASP A 110 -8.20 19.61 14.98
N LEU A 111 -9.46 19.64 14.57
CA LEU A 111 -9.91 20.19 13.29
C LEU A 111 -9.64 21.70 13.15
N ARG A 112 -9.50 22.44 14.26
CA ARG A 112 -9.18 23.86 14.25
C ARG A 112 -7.80 24.16 13.67
N ALA A 113 -6.90 23.18 13.74
CA ALA A 113 -5.53 23.29 13.20
C ALA A 113 -5.42 22.94 11.70
N VAL A 114 -6.50 22.46 11.07
CA VAL A 114 -6.50 22.09 9.66
C VAL A 114 -6.47 23.35 8.78
N ASP A 115 -5.45 23.47 7.94
CA ASP A 115 -5.19 24.65 7.10
C ASP A 115 -5.12 24.35 5.59
N GLU A 116 -5.09 23.07 5.21
CA GLU A 116 -5.09 22.61 3.82
C GLU A 116 -6.17 21.53 3.56
N ALA A 117 -6.36 21.14 2.30
CA ALA A 117 -7.25 20.02 1.95
C ALA A 117 -6.84 18.74 2.69
N PHE A 118 -7.81 17.99 3.15
CA PHE A 118 -7.57 16.84 4.03
C PHE A 118 -8.50 15.65 3.74
N ILE A 119 -8.05 14.49 4.17
CA ILE A 119 -8.86 13.27 4.29
C ILE A 119 -8.97 12.89 5.77
N VAL A 120 -10.03 12.19 6.13
CA VAL A 120 -10.16 11.60 7.48
C VAL A 120 -9.80 10.13 7.40
N LYS A 121 -8.93 9.71 8.30
CA LYS A 121 -8.48 8.32 8.45
C LYS A 121 -8.69 7.83 9.88
N ARG A 122 -8.84 6.52 10.04
CA ARG A 122 -8.70 5.88 11.35
C ARG A 122 -7.24 5.61 11.63
N ASP A 123 -6.78 5.94 12.84
CA ASP A 123 -5.41 5.69 13.27
C ASP A 123 -5.04 4.21 13.14
N ARG A 124 -5.88 3.34 13.72
CA ARG A 124 -5.68 1.89 13.70
C ARG A 124 -6.64 1.21 12.72
N SER A 125 -6.29 1.26 11.44
CA SER A 125 -7.04 0.59 10.37
C SER A 125 -6.10 0.08 9.30
N ALA A 126 -6.56 -0.92 8.54
CA ALA A 126 -5.86 -1.50 7.39
C ALA A 126 -6.76 -1.45 6.14
N PHE A 127 -6.17 -1.68 4.97
CA PHE A 127 -6.88 -1.81 3.69
C PHE A 127 -7.70 -0.58 3.26
N GLY A 128 -7.33 0.61 3.74
CA GLY A 128 -8.06 1.85 3.42
C GLY A 128 -9.46 1.94 4.04
N TYR A 129 -9.77 1.09 5.04
CA TYR A 129 -11.08 1.10 5.69
C TYR A 129 -11.32 2.39 6.45
N GLY A 130 -12.50 3.00 6.23
CA GLY A 130 -12.95 4.18 6.96
C GLY A 130 -12.32 5.49 6.49
N ILE A 131 -11.70 5.54 5.32
CA ILE A 131 -11.23 6.81 4.72
C ILE A 131 -12.45 7.59 4.23
N ARG A 132 -12.53 8.89 4.61
CA ARG A 132 -13.53 9.85 4.16
C ARG A 132 -12.87 11.06 3.51
N GLY A 133 -13.52 11.68 2.53
CA GLY A 133 -13.00 12.83 1.82
C GLY A 133 -12.44 12.47 0.44
N PRO A 134 -11.67 13.36 -0.19
CA PRO A 134 -11.06 14.57 0.37
C PRO A 134 -12.04 15.72 0.64
N PHE A 135 -11.67 16.58 1.57
CA PHE A 135 -12.42 17.77 1.96
C PHE A 135 -11.54 19.02 1.81
N ALA A 136 -12.16 20.15 1.47
CA ALA A 136 -11.48 21.44 1.53
C ALA A 136 -11.23 21.84 3.01
N ALA A 137 -10.18 22.62 3.29
CA ALA A 137 -9.86 23.10 4.64
C ALA A 137 -11.04 23.77 5.35
N ALA A 138 -11.89 24.47 4.61
CA ALA A 138 -13.09 25.12 5.15
C ALA A 138 -14.08 24.14 5.80
N ALA A 139 -14.16 22.91 5.31
CA ALA A 139 -15.05 21.88 5.88
C ALA A 139 -14.69 21.52 7.32
N ALA A 140 -13.43 21.68 7.73
CA ALA A 140 -13.00 21.42 9.11
C ALA A 140 -13.58 22.44 10.12
N ARG A 141 -14.16 23.55 9.66
CA ARG A 141 -14.78 24.61 10.46
C ARG A 141 -16.31 24.54 10.47
N ASP A 142 -16.87 23.58 9.70
CA ASP A 142 -18.31 23.32 9.71
C ASP A 142 -18.72 22.73 11.07
N ALA A 143 -19.77 23.27 11.68
CA ALA A 143 -20.25 22.84 12.98
C ALA A 143 -20.70 21.37 13.03
N ASP A 144 -21.14 20.85 11.88
CA ASP A 144 -21.59 19.47 11.73
C ASP A 144 -20.45 18.50 11.40
N PHE A 145 -19.26 19.02 11.09
CA PHE A 145 -18.10 18.19 10.77
C PHE A 145 -17.30 17.83 12.02
N HIS A 146 -17.20 16.55 12.29
CA HIS A 146 -16.46 16.06 13.46
C HIS A 146 -15.65 14.79 13.14
N LEU A 147 -14.57 14.60 13.89
CA LEU A 147 -13.83 13.35 13.94
C LEU A 147 -14.52 12.40 14.91
N ARG A 148 -14.64 11.14 14.49
CA ARG A 148 -15.12 10.06 15.35
C ARG A 148 -13.95 9.56 16.21
N ASP A 149 -14.27 8.76 17.22
CA ASP A 149 -13.23 8.15 18.07
C ASP A 149 -12.22 7.34 17.23
N GLY A 150 -10.93 7.60 17.49
CA GLY A 150 -9.81 7.00 16.74
C GLY A 150 -9.61 7.54 15.31
N GLU A 151 -10.35 8.58 14.89
CA GLU A 151 -10.11 9.27 13.62
C GLU A 151 -9.16 10.47 13.77
N PHE A 152 -8.48 10.81 12.68
CA PHE A 152 -7.68 12.03 12.55
C PHE A 152 -7.78 12.57 11.12
N ALA A 153 -7.58 13.86 10.96
CA ALA A 153 -7.45 14.49 9.65
C ALA A 153 -6.00 14.38 9.16
N GLU A 154 -5.81 14.08 7.88
CA GLU A 154 -4.49 14.02 7.24
C GLU A 154 -4.48 14.90 6.00
N ALA A 155 -3.44 15.71 5.84
CA ALA A 155 -3.24 16.53 4.63
C ALA A 155 -3.34 15.68 3.37
N PHE A 156 -4.23 16.07 2.48
CA PHE A 156 -4.46 15.35 1.24
C PHE A 156 -3.39 15.71 0.21
N LYS A 157 -2.65 14.70 -0.22
CA LYS A 157 -1.64 14.82 -1.26
C LYS A 157 -2.06 14.05 -2.49
N THR A 158 -1.76 14.60 -3.67
CA THR A 158 -2.14 14.02 -4.98
C THR A 158 -0.93 13.88 -5.90
N SER A 159 -1.11 13.31 -7.03
CA SER A 159 -0.31 13.09 -8.21
C SER A 159 0.03 11.62 -8.45
N ARG A 160 1.05 11.04 -7.83
CA ARG A 160 1.44 9.65 -8.05
C ARG A 160 1.39 8.87 -6.74
N ILE A 161 0.80 7.68 -6.82
CA ILE A 161 0.81 6.71 -5.72
C ILE A 161 2.13 5.94 -5.80
N ALA A 162 2.78 5.75 -4.65
CA ALA A 162 4.00 4.99 -4.58
C ALA A 162 3.95 3.95 -3.45
N ARG A 163 4.56 2.80 -3.69
CA ARG A 163 4.73 1.73 -2.70
C ARG A 163 6.09 1.08 -2.87
N ALA A 164 6.83 0.93 -1.79
CA ALA A 164 8.11 0.26 -1.82
C ALA A 164 8.15 -0.92 -0.84
N TRP A 165 8.75 -2.01 -1.28
CA TRP A 165 9.02 -3.20 -0.48
C TRP A 165 10.49 -3.24 -0.10
N TYR A 166 10.72 -3.54 1.16
CA TYR A 166 12.05 -3.54 1.77
C TYR A 166 12.41 -4.91 2.32
N TRP A 167 13.68 -5.23 2.23
CA TRP A 167 14.30 -6.29 3.00
C TRP A 167 15.43 -5.71 3.85
N ALA A 168 15.35 -5.88 5.18
CA ALA A 168 16.35 -5.36 6.12
C ALA A 168 16.70 -3.87 5.88
N GLY A 169 15.69 -3.03 5.68
CA GLY A 169 15.84 -1.59 5.48
C GLY A 169 16.26 -1.16 4.06
N THR A 170 16.62 -2.11 3.20
CA THR A 170 17.01 -1.82 1.81
C THR A 170 15.82 -1.98 0.87
N PRO A 171 15.48 -0.98 0.05
CA PRO A 171 14.44 -1.13 -0.96
C PRO A 171 14.83 -2.18 -1.99
N ALA A 172 13.91 -3.05 -2.33
CA ALA A 172 14.07 -4.06 -3.36
C ALA A 172 13.11 -3.84 -4.53
N VAL A 173 11.94 -3.28 -4.24
CA VAL A 173 10.89 -3.00 -5.21
C VAL A 173 10.34 -1.61 -4.93
N LEU A 174 10.08 -0.86 -5.98
CA LEU A 174 9.40 0.44 -5.92
C LEU A 174 8.38 0.53 -7.07
N GLU A 175 7.12 0.61 -6.72
CA GLU A 175 6.05 0.97 -7.64
C GLU A 175 5.75 2.46 -7.53
N VAL A 176 5.63 3.12 -8.68
CA VAL A 176 5.18 4.53 -8.80
C VAL A 176 4.27 4.62 -10.00
N PHE A 177 3.03 5.03 -9.80
CA PHE A 177 2.05 5.18 -10.87
C PHE A 177 1.12 6.38 -10.62
N ALA A 178 0.62 6.98 -11.69
CA ALA A 178 -0.33 8.07 -11.60
C ALA A 178 -1.62 7.61 -10.93
N MET A 179 -2.26 8.51 -10.16
CA MET A 179 -3.62 8.25 -9.69
C MET A 179 -4.54 7.96 -10.87
N PRO A 180 -5.45 6.97 -10.76
CA PRO A 180 -6.36 6.65 -11.85
C PRO A 180 -7.27 7.84 -12.15
N CYS A 181 -7.38 8.19 -13.43
CA CYS A 181 -8.19 9.31 -13.91
C CYS A 181 -9.21 8.84 -14.95
N VAL A 182 -10.31 9.57 -15.08
CA VAL A 182 -11.20 9.50 -16.24
C VAL A 182 -11.09 10.81 -17.02
N LEU A 183 -11.30 10.74 -18.33
CA LEU A 183 -11.30 11.92 -19.20
C LEU A 183 -12.73 12.25 -19.59
N GLY A 184 -13.10 13.51 -19.45
CA GLY A 184 -14.37 14.03 -19.97
C GLY A 184 -14.46 13.85 -21.48
N ASP A 185 -15.62 13.49 -21.97
CA ASP A 185 -15.95 13.39 -23.38
C ASP A 185 -16.86 14.53 -23.87
N GLY A 186 -17.23 15.45 -22.97
CA GLY A 186 -18.15 16.55 -23.24
C GLY A 186 -19.64 16.15 -23.34
N GLN A 187 -19.98 14.89 -23.05
CA GLN A 187 -21.33 14.35 -23.19
C GLN A 187 -21.78 13.53 -21.99
N SER A 188 -20.91 12.69 -21.44
CA SER A 188 -21.19 11.79 -20.33
C SER A 188 -20.98 12.49 -18.99
N SER A 189 -21.82 12.19 -18.01
CA SER A 189 -21.64 12.63 -16.63
C SER A 189 -20.41 11.97 -15.99
N VAL A 190 -19.88 12.57 -14.92
CA VAL A 190 -18.77 11.99 -14.11
C VAL A 190 -19.11 10.56 -13.70
N GLU A 191 -20.32 10.31 -13.20
CA GLU A 191 -20.77 8.97 -12.82
C GLU A 191 -20.70 7.99 -14.00
N SER A 192 -21.21 8.38 -15.17
CA SER A 192 -21.19 7.54 -16.36
C SER A 192 -19.77 7.19 -16.82
N LEU A 193 -18.84 8.16 -16.78
CA LEU A 193 -17.43 7.94 -17.12
C LEU A 193 -16.77 6.96 -16.15
N LEU A 194 -17.02 7.11 -14.85
CA LEU A 194 -16.48 6.20 -13.82
C LEU A 194 -17.03 4.78 -13.98
N ARG A 195 -18.36 4.62 -14.16
CA ARG A 195 -18.99 3.31 -14.38
C ARG A 195 -18.52 2.65 -15.67
N LYS A 196 -18.35 3.40 -16.74
CA LYS A 196 -17.79 2.89 -18.00
C LYS A 196 -16.39 2.28 -17.81
N ARG A 197 -15.56 2.86 -16.95
CA ARG A 197 -14.22 2.35 -16.66
C ARG A 197 -14.21 1.14 -15.74
N LEU A 198 -15.13 1.07 -14.78
CA LEU A 198 -15.23 -0.04 -13.83
C LEU A 198 -15.98 -1.26 -14.38
N GLY A 199 -16.93 -1.03 -15.27
CA GLY A 199 -17.98 -1.96 -15.66
C GLY A 199 -19.31 -1.60 -15.01
N ALA A 200 -20.41 -1.80 -15.74
CA ALA A 200 -21.74 -1.32 -15.36
C ALA A 200 -22.24 -1.86 -14.01
N ASP A 201 -21.85 -3.09 -13.67
CA ASP A 201 -22.34 -3.81 -12.47
C ASP A 201 -21.43 -3.59 -11.23
N VAL A 202 -20.38 -2.76 -11.33
CA VAL A 202 -19.47 -2.48 -10.23
C VAL A 202 -19.92 -1.23 -9.49
N GLU A 203 -20.13 -1.34 -8.19
CA GLU A 203 -20.42 -0.18 -7.34
C GLU A 203 -19.24 0.80 -7.32
N LEU A 204 -19.55 2.10 -7.35
CA LEU A 204 -18.54 3.13 -7.18
C LEU A 204 -17.93 3.03 -5.78
N PRO A 205 -16.61 3.22 -5.66
CA PRO A 205 -15.95 3.21 -4.37
C PRO A 205 -16.52 4.26 -3.41
N THR A 206 -16.59 3.92 -2.13
CA THR A 206 -16.97 4.90 -1.08
C THR A 206 -16.04 6.11 -1.14
N GLY A 207 -16.62 7.32 -1.05
CA GLY A 207 -15.87 8.58 -1.13
C GLY A 207 -15.70 9.13 -2.55
N THR A 208 -16.26 8.46 -3.57
CA THR A 208 -16.20 8.95 -4.97
C THR A 208 -16.89 10.31 -5.13
N ASP A 209 -18.01 10.52 -4.43
CA ASP A 209 -18.76 11.78 -4.48
C ASP A 209 -17.99 12.93 -3.80
N GLU A 210 -17.33 12.67 -2.66
CA GLU A 210 -16.46 13.62 -2.00
C GLU A 210 -15.26 13.99 -2.88
N LEU A 211 -14.66 13.01 -3.54
CA LEU A 211 -13.52 13.23 -4.44
C LEU A 211 -13.94 14.07 -5.67
N ALA A 212 -15.12 13.80 -6.22
CA ALA A 212 -15.67 14.61 -7.32
C ALA A 212 -15.91 16.05 -6.88
N ARG A 213 -16.57 16.27 -5.73
CA ARG A 213 -16.85 17.61 -5.17
C ARG A 213 -15.57 18.37 -4.86
N TRP A 214 -14.56 17.73 -4.31
CA TRP A 214 -13.26 18.35 -4.05
C TRP A 214 -12.62 18.88 -5.34
N GLN A 215 -12.84 18.21 -6.48
CA GLN A 215 -12.37 18.64 -7.81
C GLN A 215 -13.32 19.65 -8.47
N GLY A 216 -14.39 20.10 -7.79
CA GLY A 216 -15.37 21.07 -8.31
C GLY A 216 -16.46 20.46 -9.17
N PHE A 217 -16.70 19.16 -9.05
CA PHE A 217 -17.75 18.43 -9.76
C PHE A 217 -18.74 17.79 -8.80
N ASP A 218 -19.95 17.58 -9.26
CA ASP A 218 -20.84 16.54 -8.77
C ASP A 218 -20.89 15.37 -9.76
N LEU A 219 -21.41 14.23 -9.34
CA LEU A 219 -21.44 13.01 -10.16
C LEU A 219 -22.32 13.15 -11.43
N ARG A 220 -23.24 14.10 -11.46
CA ARG A 220 -24.17 14.34 -12.59
C ARG A 220 -23.60 15.32 -13.60
N ARG A 221 -22.60 16.11 -13.22
CA ARG A 221 -21.98 17.11 -14.09
C ARG A 221 -21.26 16.44 -15.25
N VAL A 222 -21.39 17.05 -16.43
CA VAL A 222 -20.67 16.66 -17.65
C VAL A 222 -19.35 17.44 -17.70
N PRO A 223 -18.18 16.79 -17.58
CA PRO A 223 -16.89 17.46 -17.74
C PRO A 223 -16.63 17.82 -19.20
N ALA A 224 -15.88 18.89 -19.44
CA ALA A 224 -15.47 19.24 -20.78
C ALA A 224 -14.65 18.11 -21.45
N ALA A 225 -14.69 18.02 -22.78
CA ALA A 225 -13.88 17.04 -23.52
C ALA A 225 -12.39 17.24 -23.21
N GLY A 226 -11.69 16.15 -22.87
CA GLY A 226 -10.28 16.15 -22.47
C GLY A 226 -10.01 16.58 -21.02
N GLN A 227 -11.00 17.01 -20.27
CA GLN A 227 -10.83 17.36 -18.86
C GLN A 227 -10.57 16.10 -18.04
N SER A 228 -9.43 16.07 -17.34
CA SER A 228 -9.04 14.93 -16.49
C SER A 228 -9.61 15.08 -15.08
N LEU A 229 -10.15 13.97 -14.55
CA LEU A 229 -10.63 13.88 -13.18
C LEU A 229 -10.02 12.65 -12.50
N ILE A 230 -9.48 12.83 -11.30
CA ILE A 230 -9.02 11.72 -10.46
C ILE A 230 -10.23 10.86 -10.09
N ALA A 231 -10.14 9.57 -10.41
CA ALA A 231 -11.19 8.59 -10.14
C ALA A 231 -11.03 7.92 -8.77
N ASP A 232 -9.80 7.79 -8.29
CA ASP A 232 -9.47 7.28 -6.95
C ASP A 232 -8.05 7.73 -6.57
N PHE A 233 -7.77 7.77 -5.26
CA PHE A 233 -6.46 8.15 -4.70
C PHE A 233 -5.85 7.04 -3.84
N ARG A 234 -6.50 5.89 -3.73
CA ARG A 234 -6.05 4.76 -2.90
C ARG A 234 -5.14 3.85 -3.71
N TYR A 235 -4.14 3.26 -3.05
CA TYR A 235 -3.30 2.25 -3.68
C TYR A 235 -4.12 1.04 -4.15
N VAL A 236 -4.96 0.49 -3.27
CA VAL A 236 -5.91 -0.56 -3.65
C VAL A 236 -7.16 0.10 -4.22
N SER A 237 -7.23 0.18 -5.54
CA SER A 237 -8.32 0.82 -6.26
C SER A 237 -8.89 -0.12 -7.31
N PRO A 238 -10.23 -0.19 -7.47
CA PRO A 238 -10.82 -0.95 -8.56
C PRO A 238 -10.53 -0.34 -9.95
N PHE A 239 -10.07 0.91 -9.99
CA PHE A 239 -9.64 1.58 -11.21
C PHE A 239 -8.22 1.22 -11.65
N ASN A 240 -7.41 0.65 -10.77
CA ASN A 240 -6.07 0.17 -11.07
C ASN A 240 -6.07 -1.35 -11.10
N PRO A 241 -5.78 -1.99 -12.24
CA PRO A 241 -5.46 -3.41 -12.22
C PRO A 241 -4.16 -3.59 -11.43
N THR A 242 -4.21 -4.38 -10.37
CA THR A 242 -3.00 -4.77 -9.64
C THR A 242 -2.23 -5.76 -10.53
N LEU A 243 -1.23 -5.30 -11.22
CA LEU A 243 -0.36 -6.11 -12.05
C LEU A 243 1.05 -5.97 -11.50
N TYR A 244 1.61 -7.07 -11.00
CA TYR A 244 3.03 -7.10 -10.60
C TYR A 244 3.98 -7.11 -11.79
N GLU A 245 3.51 -7.54 -12.96
CA GLU A 245 4.35 -7.66 -14.13
C GLU A 245 4.84 -6.28 -14.58
N ASN A 246 6.17 -6.11 -14.61
CA ASN A 246 6.86 -4.86 -14.96
C ASN A 246 6.49 -3.63 -14.11
N SER A 247 5.96 -3.81 -12.90
CA SER A 247 5.62 -2.69 -12.01
C SER A 247 6.80 -2.17 -11.19
N ASN A 248 7.86 -2.97 -11.03
CA ASN A 248 9.03 -2.61 -10.24
C ASN A 248 9.94 -1.61 -10.99
N ARG A 249 9.96 -0.39 -10.51
CA ARG A 249 10.74 0.72 -11.04
C ARG A 249 11.99 1.04 -10.20
N TRP A 250 12.37 0.17 -9.27
CA TRP A 250 13.49 0.46 -8.37
C TRP A 250 14.79 0.68 -9.14
N ALA A 251 15.13 -0.17 -10.09
CA ALA A 251 16.36 -0.04 -10.88
C ALA A 251 16.42 1.29 -11.66
N GLU A 252 15.28 1.81 -12.10
CA GLU A 252 15.13 3.05 -12.84
C GLU A 252 15.20 4.30 -11.94
N LEU A 253 14.60 4.21 -10.74
CA LEU A 253 14.40 5.36 -9.87
C LEU A 253 15.43 5.49 -8.74
N ARG A 254 16.21 4.47 -8.44
CA ARG A 254 17.12 4.44 -7.27
C ARG A 254 18.14 5.57 -7.22
N GLU A 255 18.57 6.08 -8.37
CA GLU A 255 19.55 7.18 -8.49
C GLU A 255 18.86 8.57 -8.58
N THR A 256 17.54 8.64 -8.46
CA THR A 256 16.77 9.88 -8.46
C THR A 256 16.49 10.37 -7.03
N SER A 257 15.97 11.61 -6.90
CA SER A 257 15.49 12.14 -5.63
C SER A 257 14.42 11.25 -4.97
N ILE A 258 13.54 10.65 -5.78
CA ILE A 258 12.50 9.73 -5.32
C ILE A 258 13.16 8.47 -4.71
N GLY A 259 14.07 7.83 -5.45
CA GLY A 259 14.76 6.62 -4.97
C GLY A 259 15.58 6.87 -3.71
N SER A 260 16.30 7.99 -3.65
CA SER A 260 17.06 8.42 -2.47
C SER A 260 16.15 8.61 -1.25
N ALA A 261 14.97 9.23 -1.42
CA ALA A 261 14.00 9.41 -0.33
C ALA A 261 13.48 8.06 0.20
N PHE A 262 13.18 7.10 -0.70
CA PHE A 262 12.77 5.76 -0.29
C PHE A 262 13.90 4.98 0.41
N ALA A 263 15.14 5.09 -0.08
CA ALA A 263 16.30 4.45 0.56
C ALA A 263 16.52 4.99 1.98
N ASP A 264 16.51 6.31 2.17
CA ASP A 264 16.68 6.93 3.48
C ASP A 264 15.54 6.58 4.44
N ALA A 265 14.28 6.70 3.99
CA ALA A 265 13.11 6.33 4.79
C ALA A 265 13.16 4.86 5.22
N GLY A 266 13.57 3.94 4.33
CA GLY A 266 13.73 2.52 4.64
C GLY A 266 14.72 2.27 5.76
N GLN A 267 15.89 2.91 5.73
CA GLN A 267 16.89 2.82 6.79
C GLN A 267 16.38 3.40 8.11
N ARG A 268 15.68 4.55 8.09
CA ARG A 268 15.07 5.15 9.29
C ARG A 268 14.03 4.21 9.92
N VAL A 269 13.12 3.67 9.11
CA VAL A 269 12.12 2.70 9.59
C VAL A 269 12.81 1.46 10.16
N TRP A 270 13.84 0.94 9.48
CA TRP A 270 14.59 -0.25 9.91
C TRP A 270 15.14 -0.11 11.33
N THR A 271 15.69 1.04 11.68
CA THR A 271 16.21 1.30 13.03
C THR A 271 15.13 1.35 14.11
N LEU A 272 13.86 1.49 13.74
CA LEU A 272 12.72 1.58 14.65
C LEU A 272 11.93 0.27 14.78
N ILE A 273 12.26 -0.74 13.96
CA ILE A 273 11.63 -2.07 14.04
C ILE A 273 12.24 -2.85 15.18
N PRO A 274 11.45 -3.44 16.10
CA PRO A 274 11.96 -4.29 17.16
C PRO A 274 12.79 -5.46 16.60
N ASP A 275 13.91 -5.76 17.22
CA ASP A 275 14.81 -6.87 16.88
C ASP A 275 15.37 -6.85 15.44
N ALA A 276 15.26 -5.72 14.76
CA ALA A 276 15.67 -5.57 13.36
C ALA A 276 17.11 -6.05 13.06
N PRO A 277 18.13 -5.72 13.87
CA PRO A 277 19.50 -6.14 13.55
C PRO A 277 19.73 -7.65 13.64
N SER A 278 18.98 -8.35 14.50
CA SER A 278 19.15 -9.80 14.72
C SER A 278 18.26 -10.66 13.83
N GLN A 279 17.16 -10.10 13.32
CA GLN A 279 16.20 -10.82 12.49
C GLN A 279 15.77 -9.96 11.29
N PRO A 280 16.39 -10.14 10.11
CA PRO A 280 15.98 -9.42 8.90
C PRO A 280 14.48 -9.57 8.62
N LYS A 281 13.82 -8.46 8.33
CA LYS A 281 12.37 -8.39 8.12
C LYS A 281 12.04 -7.67 6.82
N ALA A 282 10.93 -8.10 6.20
CA ALA A 282 10.30 -7.37 5.12
C ALA A 282 9.29 -6.36 5.70
N PHE A 283 9.15 -5.22 5.06
CA PHE A 283 8.09 -4.27 5.30
C PHE A 283 7.80 -3.46 4.03
N VAL A 284 6.71 -2.74 4.06
CA VAL A 284 6.27 -1.91 2.94
C VAL A 284 6.02 -0.50 3.43
N LEU A 285 6.46 0.49 2.66
CA LEU A 285 6.09 1.89 2.85
C LEU A 285 5.15 2.33 1.73
N ASP A 286 4.03 2.91 2.13
CA ASP A 286 3.10 3.59 1.24
C ASP A 286 3.40 5.08 1.23
N ALA A 287 3.38 5.70 0.06
CA ALA A 287 3.66 7.12 -0.11
C ALA A 287 2.86 7.74 -1.27
N ILE A 288 2.82 9.07 -1.29
CA ILE A 288 2.46 9.87 -2.46
C ILE A 288 3.71 10.60 -2.92
N VAL A 289 3.93 10.64 -4.23
CA VAL A 289 4.95 11.48 -4.87
C VAL A 289 4.22 12.60 -5.57
N ASP A 290 4.45 13.84 -5.14
CA ASP A 290 3.78 15.01 -5.70
C ASP A 290 4.42 15.47 -7.04
N ASP A 291 3.87 16.53 -7.65
CA ASP A 291 4.34 17.03 -8.94
C ASP A 291 5.75 17.64 -8.90
N ALA A 292 6.27 17.92 -7.69
CA ALA A 292 7.63 18.40 -7.47
C ALA A 292 8.61 17.27 -7.08
N ASP A 293 8.24 15.99 -7.31
CA ASP A 293 8.98 14.79 -6.92
C ASP A 293 9.26 14.65 -5.42
N ARG A 294 8.51 15.36 -4.57
CA ARG A 294 8.59 15.19 -3.12
C ARG A 294 7.82 13.96 -2.69
N VAL A 295 8.44 13.14 -1.85
CA VAL A 295 7.84 11.90 -1.35
C VAL A 295 7.21 12.12 0.02
N TRP A 296 5.92 11.83 0.14
CA TRP A 296 5.12 11.97 1.35
C TRP A 296 4.77 10.58 1.86
N PHE A 297 5.46 10.10 2.90
CA PHE A 297 5.24 8.76 3.46
C PHE A 297 3.96 8.72 4.29
N LEU A 298 3.09 7.75 4.03
CA LEU A 298 1.76 7.65 4.62
C LEU A 298 1.71 6.69 5.81
N GLU A 299 2.25 5.48 5.62
CA GLU A 299 2.23 4.40 6.61
C GLU A 299 3.27 3.34 6.30
N VAL A 300 3.61 2.52 7.31
CA VAL A 300 4.39 1.29 7.17
C VAL A 300 3.49 0.08 7.40
N ASN A 301 3.68 -0.95 6.59
CA ASN A 301 2.96 -2.22 6.69
C ASN A 301 3.93 -3.37 6.98
N SER A 302 3.72 -4.10 8.09
CA SER A 302 4.55 -5.25 8.51
C SER A 302 4.16 -6.56 7.81
N ASN A 303 2.96 -6.66 7.23
CA ASN A 303 2.42 -7.86 6.61
C ASN A 303 1.73 -7.55 5.27
N ALA A 304 2.21 -6.57 4.53
CA ALA A 304 1.64 -6.27 3.22
C ALA A 304 1.85 -7.43 2.25
N GLN A 305 0.96 -7.54 1.27
CA GLN A 305 1.15 -8.48 0.16
C GLN A 305 2.54 -8.28 -0.44
N LEU A 306 3.33 -9.36 -0.53
CA LEU A 306 4.68 -9.30 -1.06
C LEU A 306 4.65 -9.11 -2.58
N HIS A 307 5.59 -8.35 -3.07
CA HIS A 307 5.89 -8.31 -4.49
C HIS A 307 6.82 -9.49 -4.82
N PRO A 308 6.60 -10.25 -5.92
CA PRO A 308 7.44 -11.38 -6.28
C PRO A 308 8.95 -11.05 -6.41
N ASP A 309 9.30 -9.86 -6.88
CA ASP A 309 10.71 -9.43 -7.01
C ASP A 309 11.42 -9.25 -5.66
N LEU A 310 10.71 -9.24 -4.54
CA LEU A 310 11.34 -9.18 -3.22
C LEU A 310 12.11 -10.46 -2.87
N TYR A 311 11.73 -11.60 -3.46
CA TYR A 311 12.37 -12.88 -3.12
C TYR A 311 13.86 -12.93 -3.46
N GLY A 312 14.28 -12.36 -4.58
CA GLY A 312 15.70 -12.31 -4.94
C GLY A 312 16.55 -11.68 -3.82
N PRO A 313 16.37 -10.40 -3.51
CA PRO A 313 17.10 -9.71 -2.43
C PRO A 313 16.95 -10.37 -1.05
N MET A 314 15.78 -10.91 -0.74
CA MET A 314 15.53 -11.63 0.52
C MET A 314 16.36 -12.91 0.60
N LEU A 315 16.34 -13.74 -0.42
CA LEU A 315 17.09 -15.01 -0.46
C LEU A 315 18.59 -14.77 -0.51
N ASP A 316 19.06 -13.76 -1.27
CA ASP A 316 20.46 -13.34 -1.26
C ASP A 316 20.94 -12.98 0.16
N GLY A 317 20.11 -12.21 0.90
CA GLY A 317 20.42 -11.84 2.27
C GLY A 317 20.42 -13.01 3.25
N LEU A 318 19.57 -14.01 3.02
CA LEU A 318 19.43 -15.17 3.89
C LEU A 318 20.46 -16.26 3.64
N PHE A 319 21.02 -16.38 2.43
CA PHE A 319 21.98 -17.41 2.04
C PHE A 319 23.43 -16.92 1.90
N ARG A 320 23.69 -15.70 2.38
CA ARG A 320 25.05 -15.17 2.56
C ARG A 320 25.84 -15.90 3.63
#